data_c09da367c593a400d0351d29ecda6d96
#
_entry.id   c09da367c593a400d0351d29ecda6d96
#
_cell.length_a   1.000
_cell.length_b   1.000
_cell.length_c   1.000
_cell.angle_alpha   90.00
_cell.angle_beta   90.00
_cell.angle_gamma   90.00
#
_symmetry.space_group_name_H-M   'P 1'
#
loop_
_entity.id
_entity.type
_entity.pdbx_description
1 polymer ?
#
loop_
_entity_poly.entity_id
_entity_poly.type
_entity_poly.pdbx_seq_one_letter_code
_entity_poly.pdbx_strand_id
1 'polypeptide(L)'
;MSEITKGTTVDELAVIVSQALESAGIVATLSGGGAVSVYTENEYQSQDLDYVTAASHKALRDAIAPLGFRESSNVRQFEHPDTSWFVEFPPSPLGFGDLFVNHEDIPVLDTEYGPLRIITPTLSVIDRLAAHWYHNDPQCWDQAVMVKRAIFATPAYS
;
A
#
# COMPACT_ATOMS: atom_id res chain seq x y z
N MET A 1 -0.91 3.39 20.55
CA MET A 1 -1.32 2.98 19.19
C MET A 1 -2.45 3.89 18.74
N SER A 2 -2.33 4.46 17.56
CA SER A 2 -3.36 5.35 17.02
C SER A 2 -4.63 4.57 16.71
N GLU A 3 -5.76 5.15 17.04
CA GLU A 3 -7.07 4.56 16.74
C GLU A 3 -7.50 4.96 15.34
N ILE A 4 -8.11 4.02 14.60
CA ILE A 4 -8.66 4.27 13.27
C ILE A 4 -10.05 4.89 13.45
N THR A 5 -10.24 6.07 12.88
CA THR A 5 -11.50 6.79 12.89
C THR A 5 -11.91 7.16 11.47
N LYS A 6 -13.10 7.70 11.31
CA LYS A 6 -13.58 8.18 10.00
C LYS A 6 -12.76 9.34 9.46
N GLY A 7 -12.01 10.04 10.32
CA GLY A 7 -11.13 11.13 9.93
C GLY A 7 -9.68 10.70 9.64
N THR A 8 -9.36 9.41 9.81
CA THR A 8 -8.01 8.90 9.54
C THR A 8 -7.69 9.03 8.05
N THR A 9 -6.58 9.71 7.74
CA THR A 9 -6.12 9.87 6.35
C THR A 9 -5.52 8.57 5.82
N VAL A 10 -5.39 8.47 4.49
CA VAL A 10 -4.79 7.29 3.88
C VAL A 10 -3.34 7.08 4.32
N ASP A 11 -2.57 8.15 4.45
CA ASP A 11 -1.17 8.08 4.89
C ASP A 11 -1.08 7.56 6.33
N GLU A 12 -1.92 8.10 7.20
CA GLU A 12 -1.99 7.67 8.60
C GLU A 12 -2.44 6.21 8.71
N LEU A 13 -3.48 5.83 7.95
CA LEU A 13 -3.97 4.45 7.91
C LEU A 13 -2.88 3.49 7.45
N ALA A 14 -2.16 3.85 6.39
CA ALA A 14 -1.08 3.03 5.84
C ALA A 14 0.02 2.79 6.89
N VAL A 15 0.39 3.83 7.65
CA VAL A 15 1.39 3.71 8.72
C VAL A 15 0.87 2.85 9.87
N ILE A 16 -0.38 3.04 10.29
CA ILE A 16 -0.99 2.25 11.37
C ILE A 16 -0.96 0.76 11.02
N VAL A 17 -1.39 0.41 9.82
CA VAL A 17 -1.40 -0.99 9.37
C VAL A 17 0.03 -1.53 9.26
N SER A 18 0.93 -0.74 8.67
CA SER A 18 2.34 -1.13 8.51
C SER A 18 3.01 -1.42 9.86
N GLN A 19 2.77 -0.57 10.85
CA GLN A 19 3.31 -0.77 12.21
C GLN A 19 2.77 -2.02 12.88
N ALA A 20 1.49 -2.31 12.69
CA ALA A 20 0.88 -3.54 13.24
C ALA A 20 1.50 -4.79 12.62
N LEU A 21 1.74 -4.78 11.31
CA LEU A 21 2.40 -5.88 10.61
C LEU A 21 3.84 -6.06 11.09
N GLU A 22 4.60 -4.99 11.17
CA GLU A 22 5.97 -5.03 11.65
C GLU A 22 6.08 -5.53 13.09
N SER A 23 5.19 -5.08 13.97
CA SER A 23 5.14 -5.54 15.37
C SER A 23 4.86 -7.04 15.46
N ALA A 24 4.21 -7.62 14.48
CA ALA A 24 3.95 -9.06 14.38
C ALA A 24 5.09 -9.82 13.67
N GLY A 25 6.18 -9.15 13.31
CA GLY A 25 7.31 -9.74 12.59
C GLY A 25 7.03 -10.02 11.12
N ILE A 26 6.03 -9.36 10.54
CA ILE A 26 5.64 -9.55 9.15
C ILE A 26 6.30 -8.49 8.28
N VAL A 27 7.00 -8.95 7.23
CA VAL A 27 7.56 -8.08 6.20
C VAL A 27 6.53 -7.90 5.10
N ALA A 28 6.08 -6.67 4.89
CA ALA A 28 5.08 -6.33 3.89
C ALA A 28 5.40 -4.97 3.29
N THR A 29 5.14 -4.82 1.99
CA THR A 29 5.40 -3.56 1.26
C THR A 29 4.12 -3.07 0.60
N LEU A 30 3.76 -1.82 0.89
CA LEU A 30 2.62 -1.18 0.25
C LEU A 30 2.90 -0.92 -1.24
N SER A 31 1.98 -1.35 -2.09
CA SER A 31 2.07 -1.25 -3.54
C SER A 31 0.71 -0.84 -4.14
N GLY A 32 0.56 -0.99 -5.44
CA GLY A 32 -0.70 -0.79 -6.13
C GLY A 32 -1.25 0.62 -6.04
N GLY A 33 -2.57 0.73 -6.14
CA GLY A 33 -3.29 2.01 -6.08
C GLY A 33 -3.16 2.74 -4.74
N GLY A 34 -2.98 2.00 -3.64
CA GLY A 34 -2.74 2.59 -2.32
C GLY A 34 -1.45 3.39 -2.27
N ALA A 35 -0.38 2.88 -2.90
CA ALA A 35 0.88 3.63 -3.01
C ALA A 35 0.67 4.92 -3.83
N VAL A 36 -0.09 4.85 -4.91
CA VAL A 36 -0.45 6.05 -5.69
C VAL A 36 -1.17 7.06 -4.81
N SER A 37 -2.13 6.62 -4.02
CA SER A 37 -2.88 7.50 -3.12
C SER A 37 -1.97 8.19 -2.11
N VAL A 38 -0.99 7.49 -1.55
CA VAL A 38 -0.02 8.07 -0.61
C VAL A 38 0.82 9.14 -1.31
N TYR A 39 1.40 8.82 -2.47
CA TYR A 39 2.30 9.75 -3.18
C TYR A 39 1.57 10.95 -3.79
N THR A 40 0.29 10.84 -4.08
CA THR A 40 -0.50 11.91 -4.68
C THR A 40 -1.35 12.67 -3.65
N GLU A 41 -1.10 12.45 -2.36
CA GLU A 41 -1.87 13.07 -1.26
C GLU A 41 -3.38 12.81 -1.45
N ASN A 42 -3.69 11.57 -1.87
CA ASN A 42 -5.05 11.10 -2.13
C ASN A 42 -5.77 11.84 -3.27
N GLU A 43 -5.02 12.49 -4.18
CA GLU A 43 -5.58 13.05 -5.41
C GLU A 43 -6.23 11.94 -6.25
N TYR A 44 -5.57 10.78 -6.33
CA TYR A 44 -6.18 9.55 -6.82
C TYR A 44 -6.70 8.76 -5.63
N GLN A 45 -8.01 8.51 -5.61
CA GLN A 45 -8.64 7.77 -4.52
C GLN A 45 -8.80 6.30 -4.90
N SER A 46 -7.88 5.46 -4.42
CA SER A 46 -8.07 4.02 -4.39
C SER A 46 -8.97 3.67 -3.20
N GLN A 47 -9.48 2.44 -3.18
CA GLN A 47 -10.22 1.91 -2.03
C GLN A 47 -9.44 0.83 -1.29
N ASP A 48 -8.30 0.40 -1.84
CA ASP A 48 -7.52 -0.72 -1.33
C ASP A 48 -6.10 -0.30 -0.99
N LEU A 49 -5.62 -0.75 0.16
CA LEU A 49 -4.22 -0.73 0.51
C LEU A 49 -3.66 -2.13 0.28
N ASP A 50 -2.81 -2.29 -0.72
CA ASP A 50 -2.23 -3.57 -1.12
C ASP A 50 -0.85 -3.76 -0.48
N TYR A 51 -0.77 -4.61 0.54
CA TYR A 51 0.50 -4.97 1.18
C TYR A 51 0.95 -6.32 0.65
N VAL A 52 1.97 -6.32 -0.20
CA VAL A 52 2.56 -7.55 -0.73
C VAL A 52 3.38 -8.21 0.37
N THR A 53 3.11 -9.49 0.63
CA THR A 53 3.78 -10.23 1.72
C THR A 53 3.74 -11.74 1.47
N ALA A 54 4.70 -12.45 2.03
CA ALA A 54 4.75 -13.91 2.05
C ALA A 54 4.08 -14.52 3.29
N ALA A 55 3.58 -13.71 4.22
CA ALA A 55 2.98 -14.19 5.45
C ALA A 55 1.71 -14.98 5.21
N SER A 56 1.41 -15.91 6.12
CA SER A 56 0.19 -16.71 6.05
C SER A 56 -1.06 -15.87 6.33
N HIS A 57 -2.19 -16.30 5.81
CA HIS A 57 -3.47 -15.64 6.07
C HIS A 57 -3.76 -15.51 7.57
N LYS A 58 -3.48 -16.57 8.35
CA LYS A 58 -3.69 -16.54 9.80
C LYS A 58 -2.83 -15.49 10.48
N ALA A 59 -1.55 -15.39 10.12
CA ALA A 59 -0.64 -14.40 10.70
C ALA A 59 -1.10 -12.98 10.38
N LEU A 60 -1.55 -12.73 9.16
CA LEU A 60 -2.07 -11.44 8.73
C LEU A 60 -3.33 -11.06 9.49
N ARG A 61 -4.28 -11.99 9.57
CA ARG A 61 -5.52 -11.78 10.32
C ARG A 61 -5.24 -11.43 11.78
N ASP A 62 -4.36 -12.19 12.42
CA ASP A 62 -4.04 -11.99 13.83
C ASP A 62 -3.29 -10.67 14.07
N ALA A 63 -2.48 -10.22 13.10
CA ALA A 63 -1.72 -8.97 13.21
C ALA A 63 -2.59 -7.73 13.18
N ILE A 64 -3.63 -7.70 12.35
CA ILE A 64 -4.47 -6.51 12.15
C ILE A 64 -5.82 -6.58 12.88
N ALA A 65 -6.18 -7.72 13.46
CA ALA A 65 -7.39 -7.86 14.26
C ALA A 65 -7.45 -6.85 15.43
N PRO A 66 -6.35 -6.57 16.16
CA PRO A 66 -6.38 -5.57 17.24
C PRO A 66 -6.71 -4.15 16.79
N LEU A 67 -6.51 -3.84 15.51
CA LEU A 67 -6.88 -2.55 14.93
C LEU A 67 -8.38 -2.44 14.65
N GLY A 68 -9.12 -3.56 14.65
CA GLY A 68 -10.53 -3.61 14.31
C GLY A 68 -10.82 -4.14 12.91
N PHE A 69 -9.81 -4.55 12.16
CA PHE A 69 -10.01 -5.18 10.85
C PHE A 69 -10.54 -6.59 10.99
N ARG A 70 -11.46 -6.95 10.11
CA ARG A 70 -12.06 -8.29 10.02
C ARG A 70 -12.07 -8.75 8.57
N GLU A 71 -12.13 -10.05 8.37
CA GLU A 71 -12.20 -10.62 7.03
C GLU A 71 -13.44 -10.14 6.29
N SER A 72 -13.27 -9.74 5.03
CA SER A 72 -14.38 -9.42 4.15
C SER A 72 -14.85 -10.68 3.40
N SER A 73 -15.82 -10.52 2.51
CA SER A 73 -16.27 -11.62 1.64
C SER A 73 -15.22 -12.03 0.59
N ASN A 74 -14.23 -11.19 0.34
CA ASN A 74 -13.16 -11.48 -0.63
C ASN A 74 -11.94 -12.08 0.06
N VAL A 75 -11.29 -13.01 -0.64
CA VAL A 75 -10.10 -13.70 -0.12
C VAL A 75 -8.95 -12.69 0.08
N ARG A 76 -8.29 -12.80 1.24
CA ARG A 76 -7.14 -11.95 1.61
C ARG A 76 -7.45 -10.45 1.65
N GLN A 77 -8.72 -10.11 1.80
CA GLN A 77 -9.18 -8.73 1.95
C GLN A 77 -9.79 -8.54 3.34
N PHE A 78 -9.49 -7.42 3.97
CA PHE A 78 -9.99 -7.08 5.31
C PHE A 78 -10.67 -5.73 5.26
N GLU A 79 -11.71 -5.58 6.08
CA GLU A 79 -12.49 -4.35 6.18
C GLU A 79 -12.54 -3.85 7.62
N HIS A 80 -12.86 -2.57 7.78
CA HIS A 80 -12.95 -1.92 9.09
C HIS A 80 -14.22 -1.05 9.14
N PRO A 81 -14.94 -1.05 10.28
CA PRO A 81 -16.22 -0.31 10.37
C PRO A 81 -16.08 1.21 10.27
N ASP A 82 -14.91 1.76 10.59
CA ASP A 82 -14.68 3.20 10.65
C ASP A 82 -13.91 3.76 9.47
N THR A 83 -13.56 2.94 8.49
CA THR A 83 -12.96 3.41 7.24
C THR A 83 -13.55 2.69 6.05
N SER A 84 -13.63 3.40 4.92
CA SER A 84 -14.03 2.80 3.64
C SER A 84 -12.89 2.06 2.94
N TRP A 85 -11.67 2.19 3.44
CA TRP A 85 -10.50 1.53 2.87
C TRP A 85 -10.48 0.05 3.24
N PHE A 86 -10.22 -0.79 2.24
CA PHE A 86 -9.91 -2.20 2.45
C PHE A 86 -8.40 -2.38 2.55
N VAL A 87 -7.99 -3.40 3.29
CA VAL A 87 -6.59 -3.84 3.30
C VAL A 87 -6.53 -5.20 2.63
N GLU A 88 -5.70 -5.32 1.61
CA GLU A 88 -5.49 -6.55 0.86
C GLU A 88 -4.04 -7.00 0.96
N PHE A 89 -3.82 -8.29 0.84
CA PHE A 89 -2.49 -8.88 0.96
C PHE A 89 -2.17 -9.74 -0.27
N PRO A 90 -1.78 -9.12 -1.38
CA PRO A 90 -1.28 -9.89 -2.53
C PRO A 90 -0.05 -10.72 -2.11
N PRO A 91 0.10 -11.94 -2.64
CA PRO A 91 1.22 -12.78 -2.29
C PRO A 91 2.55 -12.26 -2.86
N SER A 92 3.64 -12.53 -2.14
CA SER A 92 4.98 -12.31 -2.67
C SER A 92 5.23 -13.23 -3.88
N PRO A 93 6.17 -12.88 -4.78
CA PRO A 93 7.14 -11.80 -4.67
C PRO A 93 6.59 -10.43 -5.08
N LEU A 94 7.33 -9.36 -4.75
CA LEU A 94 7.10 -8.01 -5.28
C LEU A 94 7.50 -8.01 -6.75
N GLY A 95 6.52 -8.04 -7.63
CA GLY A 95 6.73 -8.11 -9.07
C GLY A 95 6.08 -6.95 -9.83
N PHE A 96 6.77 -6.45 -10.83
CA PHE A 96 6.31 -5.37 -11.70
C PHE A 96 6.57 -5.80 -13.14
N GLY A 97 5.60 -6.53 -13.74
CA GLY A 97 5.85 -7.23 -14.98
C GLY A 97 6.92 -8.31 -14.77
N ASP A 98 8.05 -8.20 -15.49
CA ASP A 98 9.18 -9.15 -15.37
C ASP A 98 10.22 -8.72 -14.33
N LEU A 99 10.04 -7.57 -13.69
CA LEU A 99 10.96 -7.07 -12.68
C LEU A 99 10.51 -7.56 -11.30
N PHE A 100 11.43 -8.18 -10.56
CA PHE A 100 11.21 -8.62 -9.18
C PHE A 100 12.16 -7.90 -8.24
N VAL A 101 11.65 -7.46 -7.10
CA VAL A 101 12.41 -6.70 -6.11
C VAL A 101 12.24 -7.34 -4.74
N ASN A 102 13.33 -7.41 -3.96
CA ASN A 102 13.26 -7.87 -2.58
C ASN A 102 12.71 -6.77 -1.68
N HIS A 103 11.85 -7.13 -0.71
CA HIS A 103 11.29 -6.18 0.25
C HIS A 103 12.37 -5.37 0.98
N GLU A 104 13.47 -6.01 1.32
CA GLU A 104 14.59 -5.39 2.06
C GLU A 104 15.35 -4.35 1.23
N ASP A 105 15.23 -4.38 -0.10
CA ASP A 105 15.82 -3.40 -0.99
C ASP A 105 14.95 -2.16 -1.18
N ILE A 106 13.75 -2.17 -0.60
CA ILE A 106 12.84 -1.02 -0.64
C ILE A 106 13.19 -0.09 0.52
N PRO A 107 13.60 1.17 0.26
CA PRO A 107 13.84 2.13 1.32
C PRO A 107 12.55 2.44 2.08
N VAL A 108 12.67 2.56 3.39
CA VAL A 108 11.52 2.96 4.22
C VAL A 108 11.33 4.47 4.08
N LEU A 109 10.11 4.87 3.77
CA LEU A 109 9.74 6.30 3.69
C LEU A 109 9.39 6.81 5.08
N ASP A 110 10.03 7.91 5.49
CA ASP A 110 9.67 8.61 6.72
C ASP A 110 8.48 9.53 6.44
N THR A 111 7.36 9.26 7.09
CA THR A 111 6.17 10.13 7.02
C THR A 111 5.97 10.84 8.36
N GLU A 112 5.13 11.86 8.38
CA GLU A 112 4.79 12.56 9.62
C GLU A 112 4.14 11.66 10.67
N TYR A 113 3.58 10.51 10.26
CA TYR A 113 2.94 9.53 11.16
C TYR A 113 3.87 8.39 11.56
N GLY A 114 5.03 8.28 10.93
CA GLY A 114 6.01 7.22 11.19
C GLY A 114 6.55 6.59 9.92
N PRO A 115 7.43 5.57 10.07
CA PRO A 115 8.03 4.89 8.92
C PRO A 115 6.99 4.04 8.17
N LEU A 116 7.11 4.02 6.86
CA LEU A 116 6.24 3.27 5.96
C LEU A 116 7.08 2.54 4.91
N ARG A 117 6.96 1.20 4.86
CA ARG A 117 7.55 0.43 3.78
C ARG A 117 6.60 0.47 2.58
N ILE A 118 6.96 1.27 1.61
CA ILE A 118 6.18 1.51 0.40
C ILE A 118 7.11 1.45 -0.80
N ILE A 119 6.62 0.89 -1.93
CA ILE A 119 7.41 0.92 -3.17
C ILE A 119 7.81 2.36 -3.49
N THR A 120 9.02 2.54 -4.05
CA THR A 120 9.49 3.88 -4.39
C THR A 120 8.58 4.54 -5.42
N PRO A 121 8.61 5.87 -5.57
CA PRO A 121 7.82 6.53 -6.62
C PRO A 121 8.14 5.98 -8.01
N THR A 122 9.41 5.70 -8.30
CA THR A 122 9.81 5.09 -9.57
C THR A 122 9.19 3.72 -9.77
N LEU A 123 9.23 2.86 -8.74
CA LEU A 123 8.59 1.54 -8.80
C LEU A 123 7.07 1.65 -8.92
N SER A 124 6.47 2.66 -8.29
CA SER A 124 5.03 2.90 -8.43
C SER A 124 4.65 3.24 -9.87
N VAL A 125 5.44 4.08 -10.55
CA VAL A 125 5.23 4.37 -11.97
C VAL A 125 5.35 3.08 -12.80
N ILE A 126 6.41 2.28 -12.57
CA ILE A 126 6.63 1.01 -13.26
C ILE A 126 5.46 0.05 -13.00
N ASP A 127 5.01 -0.06 -11.76
CA ASP A 127 3.90 -0.90 -11.36
C ASP A 127 2.62 -0.54 -12.12
N ARG A 128 2.29 0.75 -12.19
CA ARG A 128 1.09 1.21 -12.89
C ARG A 128 1.20 1.03 -14.40
N LEU A 129 2.37 1.27 -14.99
CA LEU A 129 2.60 1.02 -16.41
C LEU A 129 2.52 -0.46 -16.74
N ALA A 130 3.10 -1.32 -15.92
CA ALA A 130 3.02 -2.77 -16.09
C ALA A 130 1.57 -3.25 -15.99
N ALA A 131 0.81 -2.77 -15.03
CA ALA A 131 -0.61 -3.10 -14.88
C ALA A 131 -1.42 -2.63 -16.08
N HIS A 132 -1.17 -1.43 -16.59
CA HIS A 132 -1.80 -0.93 -17.82
C HIS A 132 -1.49 -1.84 -19.02
N TRP A 133 -0.22 -2.22 -19.17
CA TRP A 133 0.26 -2.98 -20.32
C TRP A 133 -0.23 -4.43 -20.30
N TYR A 134 -0.15 -5.10 -19.13
CA TYR A 134 -0.49 -6.52 -19.01
C TYR A 134 -1.97 -6.78 -18.72
N HIS A 135 -2.67 -5.85 -18.07
CA HIS A 135 -4.06 -6.03 -17.67
C HIS A 135 -5.02 -5.12 -18.44
N ASN A 136 -4.49 -4.30 -19.36
CA ASN A 136 -5.27 -3.40 -20.21
C ASN A 136 -6.22 -2.48 -19.41
N ASP A 137 -5.75 -2.01 -18.26
CA ASP A 137 -6.50 -1.11 -17.39
C ASP A 137 -6.09 0.34 -17.67
N PRO A 138 -6.95 1.17 -18.30
CA PRO A 138 -6.61 2.55 -18.63
C PRO A 138 -6.37 3.45 -17.42
N GLN A 139 -6.95 3.15 -16.26
CA GLN A 139 -6.72 3.93 -15.05
C GLN A 139 -5.26 3.89 -14.60
N CYS A 140 -4.57 2.80 -14.86
CA CYS A 140 -3.17 2.64 -14.47
C CYS A 140 -2.24 3.61 -15.18
N TRP A 141 -2.56 4.00 -16.42
CA TRP A 141 -1.81 5.03 -17.13
C TRP A 141 -1.92 6.38 -16.41
N ASP A 142 -3.14 6.80 -16.08
CA ASP A 142 -3.38 8.06 -15.36
C ASP A 142 -2.71 8.07 -13.99
N GLN A 143 -2.74 6.95 -13.28
CA GLN A 143 -2.07 6.78 -12.00
C GLN A 143 -0.56 6.97 -12.13
N ALA A 144 0.07 6.38 -13.16
CA ALA A 144 1.50 6.54 -13.42
C ALA A 144 1.87 8.01 -13.67
N VAL A 145 1.05 8.72 -14.44
CA VAL A 145 1.26 10.16 -14.71
C VAL A 145 1.15 10.98 -13.43
N MET A 146 0.17 10.69 -12.58
CA MET A 146 -0.02 11.39 -11.30
C MET A 146 1.18 11.22 -10.37
N VAL A 147 1.71 9.99 -10.25
CA VAL A 147 2.90 9.72 -9.43
C VAL A 147 4.11 10.47 -9.99
N LYS A 148 4.30 10.44 -11.30
CA LYS A 148 5.39 11.16 -11.95
C LYS A 148 5.33 12.66 -11.64
N ARG A 149 4.15 13.26 -11.70
CA ARG A 149 3.96 14.67 -11.32
C ARG A 149 4.32 14.92 -9.86
N ALA A 150 3.92 14.02 -8.97
CA ALA A 150 4.22 14.13 -7.54
C ALA A 150 5.73 14.10 -7.27
N ILE A 151 6.51 13.29 -8.00
CA ILE A 151 7.97 13.24 -7.89
C ILE A 151 8.59 14.61 -8.17
N PHE A 152 8.12 15.29 -9.21
CA PHE A 152 8.64 16.62 -9.57
C PHE A 152 8.18 17.73 -8.62
N ALA A 153 6.99 17.60 -8.04
CA ALA A 153 6.43 18.59 -7.13
C ALA A 153 6.92 18.45 -5.69
N THR A 154 7.40 17.26 -5.30
CA THR A 154 7.76 16.95 -3.91
C THR A 154 9.19 16.39 -3.86
N PRO A 155 10.20 17.24 -3.58
CA PRO A 155 11.61 16.81 -3.56
C PRO A 155 11.91 15.63 -2.66
N ALA A 156 11.13 15.44 -1.58
CA ALA A 156 11.32 14.32 -0.66
C ALA A 156 11.12 12.95 -1.33
N TYR A 157 10.45 12.90 -2.48
CA TYR A 157 10.19 11.66 -3.22
C TYR A 157 11.23 11.38 -4.32
N SER A 158 12.07 12.35 -4.63
CA SER A 158 13.06 12.20 -5.72
C SER A 158 14.36 11.48 -5.28
#